data_f3b429b792352f3ef050a737082b433b
#
_entry.id   f3b429b792352f3ef050a737082b433b
#
_cell.length_a   1.000
_cell.length_b   1.000
_cell.length_c   1.000
_cell.angle_alpha   90.00
_cell.angle_beta   90.00
_cell.angle_gamma   90.00
#
_symmetry.space_group_name_H-M   'P 1'
#
loop_
_entity.id
_entity.type
_entity.pdbx_description
1 polymer ?
#
loop_
_entity_poly.entity_id
_entity_poly.type
_entity_poly.pdbx_seq_one_letter_code
_entity_poly.pdbx_strand_id
1 'polypeptide(L)'
;MGVTWKEYFTKKVTEQYPENRKTTLHVSQRHRGRLVMPHDADGNTKCIACTLCEKACPNGTIKITTEMVTDEEDKKKRRLVDYQYDLGDCMFCELCVQACPHDAIKFTNDFENSTFNRDSLILHLDKETTYNPSLPNIIDGGAELEIGTFNTKK
;
A
#
# COMPACT_ATOMS: atom_id res chain seq x y z
N MET A 1 12.88 -9.49 -45.68
CA MET A 1 13.94 -8.61 -45.15
C MET A 1 13.53 -7.16 -44.91
N GLY A 2 12.59 -6.57 -45.71
CA GLY A 2 12.21 -5.14 -45.53
C GLY A 2 11.60 -4.77 -44.16
N VAL A 3 10.82 -5.66 -43.55
CA VAL A 3 10.17 -5.41 -42.24
C VAL A 3 11.21 -5.31 -41.13
N THR A 4 12.17 -6.22 -41.09
CA THR A 4 13.24 -6.23 -40.07
C THR A 4 14.10 -4.98 -40.10
N TRP A 5 14.42 -4.48 -41.31
CA TRP A 5 15.15 -3.24 -41.47
C TRP A 5 14.36 -2.02 -40.99
N LYS A 6 13.07 -1.99 -41.26
CA LYS A 6 12.18 -0.93 -40.79
C LYS A 6 12.12 -0.88 -39.25
N GLU A 7 11.94 -2.05 -38.61
CA GLU A 7 11.90 -2.15 -37.14
C GLU A 7 13.24 -1.77 -36.47
N TYR A 8 14.37 -2.05 -37.14
CA TYR A 8 15.67 -1.66 -36.62
C TYR A 8 15.84 -0.16 -36.44
N PHE A 9 15.21 0.65 -37.31
CA PHE A 9 15.27 2.11 -37.27
C PHE A 9 14.08 2.77 -36.55
N THR A 10 13.12 1.98 -36.05
CA THR A 10 12.01 2.54 -35.28
C THR A 10 12.46 2.99 -33.89
N LYS A 11 11.81 4.02 -33.37
CA LYS A 11 12.06 4.52 -32.01
C LYS A 11 11.75 3.41 -31.00
N LYS A 12 12.65 3.22 -30.03
CA LYS A 12 12.43 2.28 -28.92
C LYS A 12 11.18 2.69 -28.12
N VAL A 13 10.31 1.72 -27.82
CA VAL A 13 9.11 1.87 -27.01
C VAL A 13 9.24 1.24 -25.61
N THR A 14 10.40 0.62 -25.33
CA THR A 14 10.69 0.02 -24.03
C THR A 14 10.98 1.10 -22.99
N GLU A 15 10.41 0.96 -21.81
CA GLU A 15 10.76 1.76 -20.65
C GLU A 15 12.08 1.28 -20.06
N GLN A 16 12.98 2.21 -19.80
CA GLN A 16 14.30 1.89 -19.24
C GLN A 16 14.32 2.11 -17.74
N TYR A 17 13.67 1.22 -17.03
CA TYR A 17 13.73 1.23 -15.57
C TYR A 17 15.09 0.62 -15.11
N PRO A 18 15.80 1.22 -14.12
CA PRO A 18 15.36 2.29 -13.23
C PRO A 18 15.70 3.73 -13.71
N GLU A 19 16.32 3.91 -14.86
CA GLU A 19 16.84 5.20 -15.32
C GLU A 19 15.71 6.22 -15.55
N ASN A 20 14.56 5.77 -16.03
CA ASN A 20 13.41 6.62 -16.32
C ASN A 20 12.52 6.92 -15.09
N ARG A 21 12.89 6.42 -13.90
CA ARG A 21 12.07 6.50 -12.68
C ARG A 21 11.58 7.91 -12.35
N LYS A 22 12.41 8.93 -12.58
CA LYS A 22 12.10 10.33 -12.27
C LYS A 22 11.56 11.13 -13.45
N THR A 23 11.47 10.53 -14.63
CA THR A 23 11.19 11.29 -15.87
C THR A 23 9.97 10.81 -16.63
N THR A 24 9.92 9.52 -16.98
CA THR A 24 8.92 8.98 -17.89
C THR A 24 8.22 7.73 -17.38
N LEU A 25 8.57 7.26 -16.18
CA LEU A 25 7.94 6.09 -15.61
C LEU A 25 6.45 6.35 -15.38
N HIS A 26 5.62 5.51 -15.99
CA HIS A 26 4.18 5.57 -15.84
C HIS A 26 3.70 4.47 -14.87
N VAL A 27 3.14 4.86 -13.76
CA VAL A 27 2.47 3.94 -12.82
C VAL A 27 0.98 4.26 -12.81
N SER A 28 0.15 3.27 -13.09
CA SER A 28 -1.30 3.44 -13.13
C SER A 28 -1.83 3.94 -11.79
N GLN A 29 -2.81 4.84 -11.81
CA GLN A 29 -3.52 5.31 -10.61
C GLN A 29 -4.15 4.18 -9.78
N ARG A 30 -4.49 3.07 -10.42
CA ARG A 30 -5.07 1.89 -9.76
C ARG A 30 -4.03 0.83 -9.41
N HIS A 31 -2.75 1.20 -9.45
CA HIS A 31 -1.69 0.29 -9.05
C HIS A 31 -1.83 -0.06 -7.57
N ARG A 32 -1.65 -1.33 -7.24
CA ARG A 32 -1.72 -1.85 -5.88
C ARG A 32 -0.34 -2.34 -5.49
N GLY A 33 0.46 -1.41 -4.98
CA GLY A 33 1.80 -1.73 -4.51
C GLY A 33 1.78 -2.14 -3.04
N ARG A 34 2.24 -1.29 -2.15
CA ARG A 34 2.30 -1.57 -0.71
C ARG A 34 1.03 -1.13 0.01
N LEU A 35 0.52 -1.97 0.92
CA LEU A 35 -0.56 -1.61 1.84
C LEU A 35 0.00 -0.72 2.95
N VAL A 36 -0.71 0.36 3.26
CA VAL A 36 -0.37 1.29 4.34
C VAL A 36 -1.59 1.64 5.18
N MET A 37 -1.35 2.02 6.42
CA MET A 37 -2.35 2.59 7.32
C MET A 37 -2.03 4.07 7.51
N PRO A 38 -2.78 5.00 6.87
CA PRO A 38 -2.57 6.42 7.05
C PRO A 38 -2.80 6.83 8.51
N HIS A 39 -1.86 7.61 9.04
CA HIS A 39 -1.96 8.23 10.34
C HIS A 39 -2.22 9.72 10.17
N ASP A 40 -3.01 10.29 11.07
CA ASP A 40 -3.23 11.74 11.13
C ASP A 40 -1.96 12.43 11.69
N ALA A 41 -1.93 13.77 11.65
CA ALA A 41 -0.81 14.56 12.14
C ALA A 41 -0.47 14.28 13.63
N ASP A 42 -1.46 13.84 14.40
CA ASP A 42 -1.34 13.46 15.80
C ASP A 42 -0.92 11.99 16.01
N GLY A 43 -0.65 11.25 14.93
CA GLY A 43 -0.28 9.84 14.97
C GLY A 43 -1.45 8.87 15.19
N ASN A 44 -2.69 9.35 15.14
CA ASN A 44 -3.86 8.51 15.31
C ASN A 44 -4.25 7.82 14.00
N THR A 45 -4.74 6.59 14.12
CA THR A 45 -5.27 5.82 12.98
C THR A 45 -6.80 5.83 12.99
N LYS A 46 -7.39 5.70 11.80
CA LYS A 46 -8.86 5.49 11.67
C LYS A 46 -9.29 4.06 12.00
N CYS A 47 -8.32 3.18 12.31
CA CYS A 47 -8.61 1.78 12.58
C CYS A 47 -9.25 1.59 13.96
N ILE A 48 -10.42 0.97 13.99
CA ILE A 48 -11.16 0.63 15.22
C ILE A 48 -10.95 -0.84 15.66
N ALA A 49 -9.98 -1.52 15.09
CA ALA A 49 -9.65 -2.92 15.40
C ALA A 49 -10.85 -3.90 15.24
N CYS A 50 -11.67 -3.71 14.20
CA CYS A 50 -12.85 -4.53 13.94
C CYS A 50 -12.56 -5.92 13.35
N THR A 51 -11.31 -6.19 12.93
CA THR A 51 -10.83 -7.47 12.34
C THR A 51 -11.48 -7.90 11.02
N LEU A 52 -12.28 -7.05 10.38
CA LEU A 52 -12.95 -7.40 9.12
C LEU A 52 -11.96 -7.61 7.96
N CYS A 53 -10.90 -6.81 7.90
CA CYS A 53 -9.87 -6.94 6.87
C CYS A 53 -9.05 -8.24 7.02
N GLU A 54 -8.81 -8.70 8.24
CA GLU A 54 -8.18 -10.00 8.52
C GLU A 54 -9.05 -11.15 8.00
N LYS A 55 -10.35 -11.13 8.29
CA LYS A 55 -11.30 -12.14 7.82
C LYS A 55 -11.53 -12.13 6.31
N ALA A 56 -11.42 -10.96 5.69
CA ALA A 56 -11.57 -10.80 4.25
C ALA A 56 -10.33 -11.23 3.46
N CYS A 57 -9.19 -11.40 4.11
CA CYS A 57 -7.95 -11.80 3.45
C CYS A 57 -7.97 -13.30 3.12
N PRO A 58 -7.98 -13.71 1.83
CA PRO A 58 -8.01 -15.12 1.47
C PRO A 58 -6.72 -15.86 1.81
N ASN A 59 -5.61 -15.13 1.87
CA ASN A 59 -4.28 -15.69 2.12
C ASN A 59 -3.84 -15.59 3.59
N GLY A 60 -4.65 -14.96 4.45
CA GLY A 60 -4.32 -14.81 5.87
C GLY A 60 -3.06 -13.98 6.16
N THR A 61 -2.74 -13.03 5.27
CA THR A 61 -1.53 -12.18 5.38
C THR A 61 -1.66 -11.07 6.42
N ILE A 62 -2.86 -10.85 6.93
CA ILE A 62 -3.16 -9.83 7.94
C ILE A 62 -3.48 -10.52 9.26
N LYS A 63 -2.80 -10.09 10.33
CA LYS A 63 -3.07 -10.52 11.70
C LYS A 63 -3.25 -9.30 12.59
N ILE A 64 -4.35 -9.25 13.32
CA ILE A 64 -4.71 -8.09 14.15
C ILE A 64 -4.79 -8.52 15.61
N THR A 65 -3.93 -7.94 16.43
CA THR A 65 -3.97 -8.11 17.88
C THR A 65 -4.73 -6.97 18.51
N THR A 66 -5.75 -7.29 19.30
CA THR A 66 -6.61 -6.29 19.95
C THR A 66 -6.66 -6.49 21.44
N GLU A 67 -6.76 -5.39 22.20
CA GLU A 67 -7.02 -5.38 23.63
C GLU A 67 -8.39 -4.74 23.92
N MET A 68 -9.03 -5.22 24.98
CA MET A 68 -10.26 -4.62 25.50
C MET A 68 -9.89 -3.59 26.55
N VAL A 69 -10.11 -2.32 26.24
CA VAL A 69 -9.92 -1.22 27.18
C VAL A 69 -11.29 -0.74 27.67
N THR A 70 -11.41 -0.55 28.96
CA THR A 70 -12.61 0.05 29.57
C THR A 70 -12.36 1.57 29.70
N ASP A 71 -13.16 2.37 29.02
CA ASP A 71 -13.13 3.83 29.17
C ASP A 71 -13.71 4.25 30.53
N GLU A 72 -13.49 5.51 30.91
CA GLU A 72 -14.01 6.12 32.16
C GLU A 72 -15.54 6.06 32.28
N GLU A 73 -16.25 5.81 31.16
CA GLU A 73 -17.69 5.63 31.08
C GLU A 73 -18.17 4.17 31.13
N ASP A 74 -17.33 3.23 31.60
CA ASP A 74 -17.62 1.78 31.65
C ASP A 74 -17.94 1.12 30.28
N LYS A 75 -17.63 1.80 29.19
CA LYS A 75 -17.78 1.26 27.84
C LYS A 75 -16.56 0.48 27.40
N LYS A 76 -16.73 -0.81 27.12
CA LYS A 76 -15.66 -1.67 26.58
C LYS A 76 -15.42 -1.31 25.12
N LYS A 77 -14.23 -0.75 24.82
CA LYS A 77 -13.77 -0.49 23.46
C LYS A 77 -12.62 -1.39 23.11
N ARG A 78 -12.57 -1.82 21.85
CA ARG A 78 -11.40 -2.53 21.32
C ARG A 78 -10.34 -1.50 20.92
N ARG A 79 -9.12 -1.72 21.39
CA ARG A 79 -7.95 -0.95 20.97
C ARG A 79 -7.03 -1.82 20.12
N LEU A 80 -6.50 -1.26 19.04
CA LEU A 80 -5.48 -1.88 18.23
C LEU A 80 -4.16 -1.91 19.01
N VAL A 81 -3.55 -3.08 19.13
CA VAL A 81 -2.23 -3.28 19.76
C VAL A 81 -1.17 -3.52 18.71
N ASP A 82 -1.50 -4.32 17.71
CA ASP A 82 -0.57 -4.65 16.62
C ASP A 82 -1.35 -5.00 15.35
N TYR A 83 -0.89 -4.47 14.23
CA TYR A 83 -1.41 -4.76 12.90
C TYR A 83 -0.29 -5.33 12.03
N GLN A 84 -0.14 -6.62 12.07
CA GLN A 84 0.87 -7.33 11.28
C GLN A 84 0.34 -7.59 9.87
N TYR A 85 1.14 -7.23 8.86
CA TYR A 85 0.87 -7.45 7.46
C TYR A 85 2.06 -8.11 6.77
N ASP A 86 1.86 -9.27 6.19
CA ASP A 86 2.86 -9.99 5.41
C ASP A 86 2.76 -9.60 3.94
N LEU A 87 3.64 -8.69 3.51
CA LEU A 87 3.72 -8.23 2.13
C LEU A 87 4.16 -9.34 1.18
N GLY A 88 5.00 -10.26 1.66
CA GLY A 88 5.56 -11.33 0.83
C GLY A 88 4.55 -12.38 0.38
N ASP A 89 3.47 -12.58 1.14
CA ASP A 89 2.40 -13.53 0.82
C ASP A 89 1.13 -12.82 0.30
N CYS A 90 1.17 -11.49 0.21
CA CYS A 90 0.03 -10.71 -0.26
C CYS A 90 -0.16 -10.85 -1.77
N MET A 91 -1.39 -11.13 -2.22
CA MET A 91 -1.75 -11.20 -3.64
C MET A 91 -2.35 -9.88 -4.18
N PHE A 92 -2.28 -8.80 -3.43
CA PHE A 92 -2.72 -7.46 -3.84
C PHE A 92 -4.16 -7.38 -4.40
N CYS A 93 -5.06 -8.23 -3.88
CA CYS A 93 -6.44 -8.33 -4.35
C CYS A 93 -7.37 -7.19 -3.93
N GLU A 94 -6.95 -6.36 -2.93
CA GLU A 94 -7.72 -5.22 -2.39
C GLU A 94 -8.97 -5.58 -1.57
N LEU A 95 -9.28 -6.85 -1.35
CA LEU A 95 -10.46 -7.24 -0.56
C LEU A 95 -10.44 -6.70 0.88
N CYS A 96 -9.26 -6.61 1.50
CA CYS A 96 -9.10 -6.03 2.84
C CYS A 96 -9.47 -4.54 2.88
N VAL A 97 -9.11 -3.77 1.84
CA VAL A 97 -9.47 -2.35 1.73
C VAL A 97 -10.97 -2.19 1.53
N GLN A 98 -11.58 -2.98 0.65
CA GLN A 98 -13.02 -2.95 0.40
C GLN A 98 -13.83 -3.38 1.63
N ALA A 99 -13.29 -4.29 2.44
CA ALA A 99 -13.93 -4.74 3.68
C ALA A 99 -13.81 -3.73 4.83
N CYS A 100 -12.97 -2.71 4.72
CA CYS A 100 -12.76 -1.73 5.77
C CYS A 100 -13.83 -0.63 5.73
N PRO A 101 -14.73 -0.54 6.74
CA PRO A 101 -15.80 0.46 6.73
C PRO A 101 -15.31 1.88 7.06
N HIS A 102 -14.08 2.01 7.57
CA HIS A 102 -13.49 3.28 8.02
C HIS A 102 -12.41 3.82 7.08
N ASP A 103 -12.16 3.15 5.93
CA ASP A 103 -11.09 3.49 5.00
C ASP A 103 -9.72 3.67 5.72
N ALA A 104 -9.47 2.81 6.73
CA ALA A 104 -8.29 2.90 7.58
C ALA A 104 -7.02 2.37 6.91
N ILE A 105 -7.14 1.59 5.84
CA ILE A 105 -6.02 1.02 5.08
C ILE A 105 -6.18 1.32 3.60
N LYS A 106 -5.04 1.53 2.91
CA LYS A 106 -5.01 1.85 1.47
C LYS A 106 -3.80 1.22 0.81
N PHE A 107 -3.91 0.89 -0.47
CA PHE A 107 -2.76 0.58 -1.30
C PHE A 107 -2.11 1.86 -1.82
N THR A 108 -0.79 1.84 -1.91
CA THR A 108 0.02 2.90 -2.51
C THR A 108 0.58 2.46 -3.86
N ASN A 109 1.25 3.37 -4.54
CA ASN A 109 1.99 3.04 -5.77
C ASN A 109 3.42 2.56 -5.50
N ASP A 110 3.81 2.41 -4.24
CA ASP A 110 5.13 1.90 -3.87
C ASP A 110 5.23 0.42 -4.24
N PHE A 111 6.06 0.12 -5.23
CA PHE A 111 6.28 -1.24 -5.74
C PHE A 111 7.72 -1.72 -5.53
N GLU A 112 8.61 -0.86 -5.03
CA GLU A 112 10.01 -1.21 -4.81
C GLU A 112 10.20 -1.85 -3.43
N ASN A 113 9.69 -3.06 -3.29
CA ASN A 113 9.69 -3.79 -2.02
C ASN A 113 10.69 -4.96 -2.00
N SER A 114 11.68 -4.98 -2.91
CA SER A 114 12.68 -6.04 -2.94
C SER A 114 13.61 -5.97 -1.74
N THR A 115 13.87 -7.12 -1.11
CA THR A 115 14.71 -7.23 0.07
C THR A 115 15.47 -8.55 0.09
N PHE A 116 16.60 -8.60 0.81
CA PHE A 116 17.39 -9.82 0.98
C PHE A 116 16.86 -10.74 2.08
N ASN A 117 16.09 -10.19 3.02
CA ASN A 117 15.54 -10.93 4.15
C ASN A 117 14.00 -10.98 4.06
N ARG A 118 13.44 -12.20 4.09
CA ARG A 118 11.99 -12.43 4.06
C ARG A 118 11.27 -11.75 5.23
N ASP A 119 11.89 -11.73 6.41
CA ASP A 119 11.27 -11.18 7.61
C ASP A 119 11.04 -9.66 7.53
N SER A 120 11.82 -8.96 6.71
CA SER A 120 11.62 -7.52 6.49
C SER A 120 10.38 -7.18 5.67
N LEU A 121 9.70 -8.18 5.09
CA LEU A 121 8.41 -8.04 4.43
C LEU A 121 7.22 -8.18 5.39
N ILE A 122 7.49 -8.52 6.65
CA ILE A 122 6.48 -8.51 7.71
C ILE A 122 6.43 -7.10 8.30
N LEU A 123 5.38 -6.39 7.99
CA LEU A 123 5.20 -4.98 8.33
C LEU A 123 4.21 -4.82 9.49
N HIS A 124 4.45 -3.85 10.36
CA HIS A 124 3.56 -3.48 11.46
C HIS A 124 2.94 -2.11 11.15
N LEU A 125 1.79 -2.12 10.48
CA LEU A 125 1.18 -0.92 9.90
C LEU A 125 0.71 0.11 10.94
N ASP A 126 0.50 -0.32 12.18
CA ASP A 126 0.14 0.56 13.31
C ASP A 126 1.32 1.36 13.84
N LYS A 127 2.55 0.83 13.67
CA LYS A 127 3.81 1.43 14.14
C LYS A 127 4.60 2.10 13.03
N GLU A 128 4.41 1.63 11.81
CA GLU A 128 5.07 2.18 10.64
C GLU A 128 4.36 3.46 10.18
N THR A 129 4.68 4.56 10.83
CA THR A 129 4.35 5.90 10.31
C THR A 129 5.12 6.23 9.02
N THR A 130 6.05 5.39 8.66
CA THR A 130 6.91 5.52 7.50
C THR A 130 6.33 4.86 6.25
N TYR A 131 5.31 5.47 5.72
CA TYR A 131 5.35 5.70 4.29
C TYR A 131 6.64 6.49 4.05
N ASN A 132 7.56 5.90 3.29
CA ASN A 132 8.81 6.59 2.97
C ASN A 132 8.52 7.67 1.91
N PRO A 133 8.35 8.96 2.31
CA PRO A 133 8.06 10.02 1.35
C PRO A 133 9.23 10.30 0.40
N SER A 134 10.38 9.67 0.62
CA SER A 134 11.55 9.78 -0.25
C SER A 134 11.45 8.94 -1.53
N LEU A 135 10.49 8.00 -1.60
CA LEU A 135 10.15 7.32 -2.83
C LEU A 135 9.01 8.09 -3.50
N PRO A 136 9.26 8.88 -4.53
CA PRO A 136 8.21 9.62 -5.21
C PRO A 136 7.19 8.60 -5.73
N ASN A 137 5.91 8.78 -5.36
CA ASN A 137 4.81 8.10 -6.04
C ASN A 137 4.72 8.67 -7.44
N ILE A 138 5.42 8.07 -8.36
CA ILE A 138 5.44 8.52 -9.74
C ILE A 138 4.19 8.00 -10.42
N ILE A 139 3.31 8.91 -10.80
CA ILE A 139 2.14 8.62 -11.62
C ILE A 139 2.22 9.49 -12.86
N ASP A 140 1.82 8.90 -14.01
CA ASP A 140 1.60 9.61 -15.25
C ASP A 140 2.68 10.66 -15.60
N GLY A 141 3.86 10.20 -15.97
CA GLY A 141 4.92 11.08 -16.46
C GLY A 141 5.74 11.76 -15.37
N GLY A 142 5.81 11.19 -14.20
CA GLY A 142 6.69 11.64 -13.11
C GLY A 142 6.05 12.62 -12.14
N ALA A 143 4.72 12.77 -12.15
CA ALA A 143 4.01 13.55 -11.14
C ALA A 143 4.04 12.82 -9.79
N GLU A 144 4.41 13.53 -8.73
CA GLU A 144 4.30 13.05 -7.35
C GLU A 144 2.83 13.04 -6.95
N LEU A 145 2.36 11.92 -6.39
CA LEU A 145 1.03 11.83 -5.80
C LEU A 145 1.10 11.87 -4.29
N GLU A 146 0.31 12.74 -3.71
CA GLU A 146 0.10 12.73 -2.26
C GLU A 146 -0.71 11.49 -1.86
N ILE A 147 -0.29 10.88 -0.74
CA ILE A 147 -1.05 9.78 -0.12
C ILE A 147 -2.38 10.35 0.34
N GLY A 148 -3.44 10.02 -0.27
CA GLY A 148 -4.76 10.51 0.10
C GLY A 148 -5.65 10.81 -1.08
N THR A 149 -5.09 10.93 -2.27
CA THR A 149 -5.87 11.13 -3.49
C THR A 149 -6.45 9.83 -4.07
N PHE A 150 -5.96 8.67 -3.61
CA PHE A 150 -6.51 7.37 -3.99
C PHE A 150 -7.76 7.08 -3.19
N ASN A 151 -8.90 6.94 -3.82
CA ASN A 151 -10.18 6.53 -3.25
C ASN A 151 -11.08 7.59 -2.60
N THR A 152 -11.10 8.80 -3.12
CA THR A 152 -12.15 9.75 -2.71
C THR A 152 -13.41 9.70 -3.58
N LYS A 153 -13.56 8.71 -4.47
CA LYS A 153 -14.80 8.51 -5.22
C LYS A 153 -15.31 7.08 -5.03
N LYS A 154 -16.19 6.91 -4.06
CA LYS A 154 -17.32 6.00 -4.20
C LYS A 154 -18.41 6.71 -4.94
#